data_5e7fe64df5d10808c75ccea31483ac37
#
_entry.id   5e7fe64df5d10808c75ccea31483ac37
#
_cell.length_a   1.000
_cell.length_b   1.000
_cell.length_c   1.000
_cell.angle_alpha   90.00
_cell.angle_beta   90.00
_cell.angle_gamma   90.00
#
_symmetry.space_group_name_H-M   'P 1'
#
loop_
_entity.id
_entity.type
_entity.pdbx_description
1 polymer ?
#
loop_
_entity_poly.entity_id
_entity_poly.type
_entity_poly.pdbx_seq_one_letter_code
_entity_poly.pdbx_strand_id
1 'polypeptide(L)'
;MPAIVLIGAQWGDEGKGKATDLLGGRTKWVVRYQGGNNAGHTVVLPSGENFALHLIPSGILTAGVTNIIGNGVVIDPGVLLDELKGLEDRGVDTSKLLISADAHLLMPYHVAIDKVTERYMGSKKIGTTGRGIGPCYQDKIARIGIRVADVLDEEMLTHKIEAALEFKNQVLVKIYNRKALDAGHVVEALLQQAESFKHRIADTRLLLNNALEAGETVLLEGSQGTLLDVDHGTYPYVTSSNPTAGGAAVGSGIGPTRITTVLGILKAYTTRVGSGPFPTELFDENGEYLSKTGGEFGVTTGRRRRCGWFDAVVARYATRVNGITDYFLTKLDVLSSLETVPVCVGYRVDGKETSEMPMTQTELHRAEPIYEELPGWWEDISEAREFDDLPAKARDYVLRLEELGGAHISCIGVGPGREQTIVRRDVLAARP
;
A
#
# COMPACT_ATOMS: atom_id res chain seq x y z
N MET A 1 0.74 -22.53 11.22
CA MET A 1 -0.04 -21.27 11.24
C MET A 1 0.25 -20.48 9.98
N PRO A 2 -0.64 -19.60 9.52
CA PRO A 2 -0.59 -19.05 8.17
C PRO A 2 0.27 -17.78 8.07
N ALA A 3 0.81 -17.54 6.88
CA ALA A 3 1.10 -16.19 6.44
C ALA A 3 -0.19 -15.56 5.89
N ILE A 4 -0.50 -14.36 6.36
CA ILE A 4 -1.67 -13.58 5.96
C ILE A 4 -1.17 -12.38 5.18
N VAL A 5 -1.68 -12.19 3.97
CA VAL A 5 -1.36 -11.01 3.17
C VAL A 5 -2.50 -10.00 3.27
N LEU A 6 -2.17 -8.77 3.60
CA LEU A 6 -3.09 -7.64 3.63
C LEU A 6 -2.77 -6.71 2.45
N ILE A 7 -3.70 -6.59 1.51
CA ILE A 7 -3.52 -5.78 0.29
C ILE A 7 -4.64 -4.75 0.12
N GLY A 8 -4.35 -3.66 -0.58
CA GLY A 8 -5.39 -2.78 -1.10
C GLY A 8 -6.02 -3.37 -2.37
N ALA A 9 -7.34 -3.46 -2.41
CA ALA A 9 -8.04 -4.05 -3.55
C ALA A 9 -8.44 -3.02 -4.63
N GLN A 10 -8.17 -1.74 -4.43
CA GLN A 10 -8.50 -0.62 -5.32
C GLN A 10 -7.22 0.13 -5.74
N TRP A 11 -7.24 1.48 -5.76
CA TRP A 11 -6.08 2.33 -6.11
C TRP A 11 -5.29 2.86 -4.90
N GLY A 12 -5.26 2.13 -3.79
CA GLY A 12 -4.66 2.59 -2.54
C GLY A 12 -5.60 3.45 -1.72
N ASP A 13 -5.14 3.87 -0.53
CA ASP A 13 -5.91 4.68 0.42
C ASP A 13 -7.24 4.04 0.90
N GLU A 14 -7.34 2.71 0.82
CA GLU A 14 -8.54 1.96 1.26
C GLU A 14 -8.68 1.90 2.79
N GLY A 15 -7.69 2.35 3.56
CA GLY A 15 -7.72 2.27 5.02
C GLY A 15 -7.00 1.03 5.59
N LYS A 16 -5.96 0.55 4.89
CA LYS A 16 -5.13 -0.60 5.32
C LYS A 16 -4.58 -0.46 6.75
N GLY A 17 -4.22 0.76 7.16
CA GLY A 17 -3.70 1.01 8.51
C GLY A 17 -4.66 0.56 9.61
N LYS A 18 -5.98 0.75 9.45
CA LYS A 18 -6.99 0.27 10.39
C LYS A 18 -7.00 -1.27 10.49
N ALA A 19 -6.91 -1.94 9.35
CA ALA A 19 -6.87 -3.41 9.32
C ALA A 19 -5.58 -3.95 9.93
N THR A 20 -4.43 -3.32 9.66
CA THR A 20 -3.14 -3.72 10.26
C THR A 20 -3.13 -3.49 11.76
N ASP A 21 -3.69 -2.39 12.23
CA ASP A 21 -3.82 -2.10 13.67
C ASP A 21 -4.72 -3.13 14.37
N LEU A 22 -5.85 -3.49 13.77
CA LEU A 22 -6.76 -4.52 14.29
C LEU A 22 -6.09 -5.90 14.40
N LEU A 23 -5.31 -6.28 13.39
CA LEU A 23 -4.72 -7.62 13.28
C LEU A 23 -3.32 -7.69 13.87
N GLY A 24 -2.55 -6.60 13.81
CA GLY A 24 -1.15 -6.55 14.23
C GLY A 24 -0.93 -6.97 15.66
N GLY A 25 -1.80 -6.54 16.58
CA GLY A 25 -1.74 -6.93 18.01
C GLY A 25 -2.02 -8.42 18.28
N ARG A 26 -2.49 -9.16 17.29
CA ARG A 26 -2.81 -10.59 17.38
C ARG A 26 -1.80 -11.45 16.62
N THR A 27 -0.77 -10.84 16.03
CA THR A 27 0.31 -11.51 15.29
C THR A 27 1.65 -11.23 15.96
N LYS A 28 2.62 -12.15 15.83
CA LYS A 28 3.96 -11.91 16.35
C LYS A 28 4.87 -11.18 15.39
N TRP A 29 4.56 -11.24 14.10
CA TRP A 29 5.38 -10.71 13.02
C TRP A 29 4.55 -9.85 12.09
N VAL A 30 5.00 -8.63 11.82
CA VAL A 30 4.41 -7.74 10.80
C VAL A 30 5.51 -7.36 9.82
N VAL A 31 5.28 -7.60 8.54
CA VAL A 31 6.29 -7.43 7.48
C VAL A 31 5.76 -6.48 6.43
N ARG A 32 6.47 -5.39 6.20
CA ARG A 32 6.27 -4.58 5.00
C ARG A 32 7.05 -5.21 3.85
N TYR A 33 6.37 -5.66 2.82
CA TYR A 33 7.02 -6.49 1.79
C TYR A 33 7.40 -5.73 0.52
N GLN A 34 6.88 -4.51 0.28
CA GLN A 34 7.15 -3.74 -0.95
C GLN A 34 6.93 -2.24 -0.76
N GLY A 35 7.27 -1.46 -1.82
CA GLY A 35 7.13 -0.01 -1.84
C GLY A 35 8.35 0.67 -1.22
N GLY A 36 8.16 1.87 -0.74
CA GLY A 36 9.18 2.69 -0.10
C GLY A 36 8.51 3.85 0.64
N ASN A 37 9.23 4.94 0.85
CA ASN A 37 8.73 6.13 1.52
C ASN A 37 7.72 6.96 0.69
N ASN A 38 7.29 6.48 -0.47
CA ASN A 38 6.19 7.05 -1.26
C ASN A 38 4.80 6.70 -0.73
N ALA A 39 4.69 5.73 0.18
CA ALA A 39 3.45 5.40 0.86
C ALA A 39 3.36 6.11 2.22
N GLY A 40 2.14 6.26 2.72
CA GLY A 40 1.87 6.73 4.07
C GLY A 40 0.72 5.93 4.66
N HIS A 41 0.97 5.21 5.75
CA HIS A 41 -0.06 4.54 6.53
C HIS A 41 -0.33 5.38 7.77
N THR A 42 -1.56 5.86 7.92
CA THR A 42 -1.99 6.52 9.15
C THR A 42 -2.63 5.49 10.05
N VAL A 43 -2.13 5.39 11.27
CA VAL A 43 -2.71 4.60 12.35
C VAL A 43 -3.20 5.55 13.42
N VAL A 44 -4.44 5.37 13.84
CA VAL A 44 -5.06 6.13 14.93
C VAL A 44 -5.14 5.22 16.14
N LEU A 45 -4.39 5.52 17.19
CA LEU A 45 -4.43 4.75 18.43
C LEU A 45 -5.71 5.03 19.21
N PRO A 46 -6.11 4.14 20.14
CA PRO A 46 -7.26 4.37 21.03
C PRO A 46 -7.13 5.64 21.89
N SER A 47 -5.88 6.13 22.11
CA SER A 47 -5.62 7.42 22.77
C SER A 47 -6.02 8.64 21.94
N GLY A 48 -6.37 8.46 20.65
CA GLY A 48 -6.59 9.54 19.68
C GLY A 48 -5.33 10.04 18.99
N GLU A 49 -4.16 9.53 19.34
CA GLU A 49 -2.90 9.88 18.69
C GLU A 49 -2.83 9.29 17.28
N ASN A 50 -2.31 10.10 16.36
CA ASN A 50 -2.10 9.72 14.96
C ASN A 50 -0.62 9.49 14.66
N PHE A 51 -0.31 8.36 14.05
CA PHE A 51 1.02 8.03 13.54
C PHE A 51 0.96 7.90 12.01
N ALA A 52 1.81 8.66 11.32
CA ALA A 52 1.99 8.54 9.88
C ALA A 52 3.29 7.77 9.61
N LEU A 53 3.18 6.52 9.18
CA LEU A 53 4.30 5.63 8.90
C LEU A 53 4.55 5.55 7.40
N HIS A 54 5.82 5.59 6.99
CA HIS A 54 6.23 5.58 5.58
C HIS A 54 6.99 4.31 5.19
N LEU A 55 7.99 3.91 5.97
CA LEU A 55 8.83 2.72 5.74
C LEU A 55 8.57 1.63 6.77
N ILE A 56 8.37 2.02 8.01
CA ILE A 56 8.23 1.10 9.13
C ILE A 56 6.83 0.46 9.11
N PRO A 57 6.72 -0.87 9.33
CA PRO A 57 5.41 -1.55 9.40
C PRO A 57 4.56 -1.01 10.54
N SER A 58 3.23 -0.99 10.34
CA SER A 58 2.28 -0.45 11.32
C SER A 58 2.26 -1.22 12.65
N GLY A 59 2.72 -2.48 12.64
CA GLY A 59 2.85 -3.31 13.85
C GLY A 59 3.83 -2.76 14.90
N ILE A 60 4.68 -1.79 14.55
CA ILE A 60 5.63 -1.14 15.47
C ILE A 60 4.93 -0.46 16.65
N LEU A 61 3.69 -0.06 16.47
CA LEU A 61 2.88 0.59 17.50
C LEU A 61 2.29 -0.40 18.53
N THR A 62 2.51 -1.70 18.33
CA THR A 62 2.01 -2.76 19.21
C THR A 62 3.16 -3.40 19.96
N ALA A 63 3.11 -3.35 21.29
CA ALA A 63 4.15 -3.93 22.14
C ALA A 63 4.32 -5.43 21.88
N GLY A 64 5.56 -5.89 21.81
CA GLY A 64 5.90 -7.31 21.67
C GLY A 64 5.93 -7.84 20.24
N VAL A 65 5.43 -7.10 19.25
CA VAL A 65 5.44 -7.47 17.83
C VAL A 65 6.82 -7.24 17.23
N THR A 66 7.34 -8.21 16.48
CA THR A 66 8.53 -8.05 15.67
C THR A 66 8.14 -7.49 14.31
N ASN A 67 8.77 -6.41 13.91
CA ASN A 67 8.49 -5.69 12.70
C ASN A 67 9.62 -5.86 11.70
N ILE A 68 9.31 -6.11 10.43
CA ILE A 68 10.31 -6.36 9.40
C ILE A 68 10.10 -5.44 8.19
N ILE A 69 11.14 -4.74 7.80
CA ILE A 69 11.23 -4.15 6.46
C ILE A 69 11.80 -5.23 5.53
N GLY A 70 10.95 -5.79 4.68
CA GLY A 70 11.26 -6.94 3.81
C GLY A 70 12.14 -6.58 2.61
N ASN A 71 12.64 -7.62 1.93
CA ASN A 71 13.55 -7.49 0.80
C ASN A 71 12.95 -6.81 -0.45
N GLY A 72 11.64 -6.70 -0.52
CA GLY A 72 10.97 -5.99 -1.62
C GLY A 72 10.88 -4.47 -1.43
N VAL A 73 11.19 -3.96 -0.24
CA VAL A 73 11.15 -2.52 0.05
C VAL A 73 12.40 -1.81 -0.48
N VAL A 74 12.24 -0.58 -0.96
CA VAL A 74 13.36 0.34 -1.23
C VAL A 74 13.42 1.39 -0.12
N ILE A 75 14.56 1.48 0.54
CA ILE A 75 14.75 2.20 1.81
C ILE A 75 15.57 3.45 1.59
N ASP A 76 14.99 4.60 1.85
CA ASP A 76 15.73 5.86 2.02
C ASP A 76 16.28 5.89 3.46
N PRO A 77 17.62 5.82 3.66
CA PRO A 77 18.20 5.76 4.99
C PRO A 77 17.88 6.99 5.85
N GLY A 78 17.86 8.18 5.23
CA GLY A 78 17.53 9.41 5.95
C GLY A 78 16.10 9.39 6.46
N VAL A 79 15.14 9.01 5.60
CA VAL A 79 13.72 8.90 6.00
C VAL A 79 13.52 7.81 7.06
N LEU A 80 14.24 6.70 6.97
CA LEU A 80 14.18 5.64 7.99
C LEU A 80 14.62 6.16 9.36
N LEU A 81 15.73 6.91 9.42
CA LEU A 81 16.26 7.45 10.67
C LEU A 81 15.33 8.53 11.26
N ASP A 82 14.77 9.40 10.42
CA ASP A 82 13.80 10.41 10.85
C ASP A 82 12.53 9.75 11.41
N GLU A 83 12.06 8.68 10.78
CA GLU A 83 10.87 7.94 11.22
C GLU A 83 11.13 7.19 12.54
N LEU A 84 12.29 6.54 12.68
CA LEU A 84 12.73 5.90 13.93
C LEU A 84 12.77 6.90 15.07
N LYS A 85 13.48 8.02 14.85
CA LYS A 85 13.58 9.09 15.85
C LYS A 85 12.21 9.63 16.25
N GLY A 86 11.34 9.89 15.27
CA GLY A 86 9.98 10.39 15.53
C GLY A 86 9.11 9.42 16.35
N LEU A 87 9.32 8.10 16.22
CA LEU A 87 8.66 7.07 17.02
C LEU A 87 9.24 7.02 18.43
N GLU A 88 10.56 7.00 18.56
CA GLU A 88 11.28 6.94 19.84
C GLU A 88 11.03 8.19 20.70
N ASP A 89 11.02 9.37 20.11
CA ASP A 89 10.68 10.64 20.77
C ASP A 89 9.25 10.64 21.36
N ARG A 90 8.36 9.79 20.81
CA ARG A 90 6.98 9.58 21.29
C ARG A 90 6.83 8.33 22.18
N GLY A 91 7.94 7.73 22.62
CA GLY A 91 7.96 6.59 23.53
C GLY A 91 7.63 5.23 22.91
N VAL A 92 7.65 5.10 21.58
CA VAL A 92 7.45 3.82 20.90
C VAL A 92 8.75 3.01 20.94
N ASP A 93 8.67 1.75 21.38
CA ASP A 93 9.80 0.83 21.39
C ASP A 93 10.08 0.31 19.96
N THR A 94 11.20 0.73 19.38
CA THR A 94 11.64 0.30 18.05
C THR A 94 12.66 -0.86 18.08
N SER A 95 13.00 -1.39 19.26
CA SER A 95 14.05 -2.41 19.42
C SER A 95 13.82 -3.70 18.64
N LYS A 96 12.54 -4.02 18.34
CA LYS A 96 12.14 -5.21 17.57
C LYS A 96 11.93 -4.92 16.07
N LEU A 97 12.44 -3.80 15.54
CA LEU A 97 12.49 -3.58 14.10
C LEU A 97 13.71 -4.24 13.50
N LEU A 98 13.50 -5.08 12.49
CA LEU A 98 14.54 -5.71 11.69
C LEU A 98 14.45 -5.26 10.23
N ILE A 99 15.58 -5.23 9.56
CA ILE A 99 15.71 -4.80 8.17
C ILE A 99 16.32 -5.94 7.36
N SER A 100 15.69 -6.30 6.25
CA SER A 100 16.22 -7.33 5.37
C SER A 100 17.58 -6.92 4.78
N ALA A 101 18.56 -7.79 4.91
CA ALA A 101 19.87 -7.65 4.27
C ALA A 101 19.76 -7.48 2.74
N ASP A 102 18.73 -8.07 2.12
CA ASP A 102 18.49 -8.04 0.67
C ASP A 102 17.61 -6.86 0.20
N ALA A 103 17.09 -6.01 1.09
CA ALA A 103 16.40 -4.79 0.69
C ALA A 103 17.35 -3.83 -0.03
N HIS A 104 16.80 -2.94 -0.86
CA HIS A 104 17.62 -2.00 -1.62
C HIS A 104 17.63 -0.61 -0.98
N LEU A 105 18.77 0.05 -1.04
CA LEU A 105 18.93 1.43 -0.57
C LEU A 105 18.59 2.42 -1.67
N LEU A 106 17.78 3.39 -1.32
CA LEU A 106 17.44 4.51 -2.17
C LEU A 106 18.53 5.56 -2.02
N MET A 107 19.31 5.75 -3.08
CA MET A 107 20.48 6.60 -3.09
C MET A 107 20.14 8.03 -3.56
N PRO A 108 20.96 9.06 -3.22
CA PRO A 108 20.70 10.44 -3.62
C PRO A 108 20.52 10.66 -5.12
N TYR A 109 21.23 9.88 -5.95
CA TYR A 109 21.09 9.94 -7.41
C TYR A 109 19.72 9.47 -7.90
N HIS A 110 19.03 8.55 -7.20
CA HIS A 110 17.67 8.14 -7.53
C HIS A 110 16.70 9.31 -7.39
N VAL A 111 16.78 10.05 -6.28
CA VAL A 111 15.94 11.23 -6.04
C VAL A 111 16.23 12.32 -7.08
N ALA A 112 17.51 12.55 -7.39
CA ALA A 112 17.92 13.53 -8.38
C ALA A 112 17.36 13.20 -9.76
N ILE A 113 17.48 11.95 -10.20
CA ILE A 113 16.99 11.46 -11.51
C ILE A 113 15.46 11.54 -11.56
N ASP A 114 14.73 11.07 -10.55
CA ASP A 114 13.26 11.12 -10.51
C ASP A 114 12.75 12.56 -10.72
N LYS A 115 13.26 13.50 -9.94
CA LYS A 115 12.88 14.92 -10.03
C LYS A 115 13.18 15.56 -11.39
N VAL A 116 14.33 15.24 -11.99
CA VAL A 116 14.69 15.85 -13.28
C VAL A 116 13.94 15.21 -14.43
N THR A 117 13.68 13.91 -14.38
CA THR A 117 12.90 13.18 -15.39
C THR A 117 11.46 13.69 -15.43
N GLU A 118 10.78 13.78 -14.28
CA GLU A 118 9.41 14.32 -14.20
C GLU A 118 9.33 15.76 -14.75
N ARG A 119 10.34 16.59 -14.46
CA ARG A 119 10.41 17.94 -15.01
C ARG A 119 10.63 17.93 -16.53
N TYR A 120 11.50 17.06 -17.02
CA TYR A 120 11.80 16.95 -18.45
C TYR A 120 10.59 16.44 -19.25
N MET A 121 9.81 15.53 -18.70
CA MET A 121 8.60 15.00 -19.32
C MET A 121 7.46 16.03 -19.43
N GLY A 122 7.47 17.09 -18.64
CA GLY A 122 6.52 18.20 -18.74
C GLY A 122 5.06 17.76 -18.65
N SER A 123 4.29 17.92 -19.75
CA SER A 123 2.88 17.51 -19.82
C SER A 123 2.69 15.98 -19.88
N LYS A 124 3.73 15.24 -20.24
CA LYS A 124 3.73 13.76 -20.30
C LYS A 124 4.18 13.11 -19.00
N LYS A 125 4.36 13.88 -17.92
CA LYS A 125 4.77 13.36 -16.62
C LYS A 125 3.76 12.36 -16.06
N ILE A 126 4.25 11.35 -15.37
CA ILE A 126 3.42 10.34 -14.69
C ILE A 126 2.81 10.93 -13.41
N GLY A 127 3.48 11.90 -12.80
CA GLY A 127 3.08 12.49 -11.52
C GLY A 127 3.64 11.68 -10.33
N THR A 128 4.92 11.29 -10.41
CA THR A 128 5.62 10.59 -9.33
C THR A 128 5.69 11.45 -8.06
N THR A 129 6.03 10.82 -6.95
CA THR A 129 6.25 11.55 -5.68
C THR A 129 7.57 12.31 -5.65
N GLY A 130 8.45 12.14 -6.66
CA GLY A 130 9.78 12.75 -6.72
C GLY A 130 10.75 12.22 -5.66
N ARG A 131 10.48 11.05 -5.09
CA ARG A 131 11.25 10.43 -4.00
C ARG A 131 12.26 9.39 -4.46
N GLY A 132 12.41 9.17 -5.77
CA GLY A 132 13.41 8.26 -6.33
C GLY A 132 13.03 6.78 -6.31
N ILE A 133 11.77 6.45 -6.02
CA ILE A 133 11.30 5.06 -5.89
C ILE A 133 11.46 4.30 -7.21
N GLY A 134 10.95 4.86 -8.32
CA GLY A 134 11.06 4.26 -9.66
C GLY A 134 12.51 4.00 -10.08
N PRO A 135 13.39 5.00 -10.06
CA PRO A 135 14.82 4.82 -10.35
C PRO A 135 15.52 3.77 -9.48
N CYS A 136 15.14 3.65 -8.19
CA CYS A 136 15.71 2.61 -7.31
C CYS A 136 15.27 1.21 -7.71
N TYR A 137 13.97 1.00 -8.03
CA TYR A 137 13.50 -0.28 -8.58
C TYR A 137 14.11 -0.58 -9.95
N GLN A 138 14.31 0.43 -10.80
CA GLN A 138 15.03 0.28 -12.07
C GLN A 138 16.43 -0.28 -11.85
N ASP A 139 17.19 0.26 -10.91
CA ASP A 139 18.54 -0.21 -10.61
C ASP A 139 18.55 -1.61 -9.99
N LYS A 140 17.57 -1.95 -9.16
CA LYS A 140 17.35 -3.31 -8.66
C LYS A 140 17.21 -4.31 -9.82
N ILE A 141 16.35 -4.02 -10.79
CA ILE A 141 16.10 -4.90 -11.94
C ILE A 141 17.30 -4.92 -12.90
N ALA A 142 17.98 -3.78 -13.07
CA ALA A 142 19.24 -3.69 -13.82
C ALA A 142 20.43 -4.38 -13.14
N ARG A 143 20.28 -4.80 -11.89
CA ARG A 143 21.30 -5.49 -11.06
C ARG A 143 22.52 -4.62 -10.73
N ILE A 144 22.30 -3.31 -10.63
CA ILE A 144 23.30 -2.32 -10.20
C ILE A 144 22.88 -1.59 -8.90
N GLY A 145 21.80 -2.07 -8.27
CA GLY A 145 21.30 -1.50 -7.03
C GLY A 145 22.19 -1.81 -5.82
N ILE A 146 22.18 -0.92 -4.85
CA ILE A 146 22.88 -1.07 -3.57
C ILE A 146 21.92 -1.78 -2.59
N ARG A 147 22.36 -2.88 -2.00
CA ARG A 147 21.59 -3.59 -0.97
C ARG A 147 21.95 -3.10 0.43
N VAL A 148 21.04 -3.33 1.37
CA VAL A 148 21.26 -3.01 2.78
C VAL A 148 22.49 -3.73 3.33
N ALA A 149 22.72 -4.99 2.96
CA ALA A 149 23.90 -5.74 3.38
C ALA A 149 25.22 -5.12 2.93
N ASP A 150 25.24 -4.34 1.86
CA ASP A 150 26.46 -3.74 1.33
C ASP A 150 27.10 -2.75 2.32
N VAL A 151 26.33 -2.16 3.25
CA VAL A 151 26.87 -1.25 4.27
C VAL A 151 27.76 -1.96 5.32
N LEU A 152 27.76 -3.29 5.33
CA LEU A 152 28.60 -4.10 6.22
C LEU A 152 30.00 -4.35 5.63
N ASP A 153 30.22 -3.98 4.37
CA ASP A 153 31.48 -4.13 3.63
C ASP A 153 31.78 -2.83 2.88
N GLU A 154 32.59 -1.97 3.48
CA GLU A 154 32.91 -0.63 2.96
C GLU A 154 33.60 -0.67 1.60
N GLU A 155 34.49 -1.63 1.36
CA GLU A 155 35.21 -1.78 0.10
C GLU A 155 34.25 -2.12 -1.04
N MET A 156 33.38 -3.12 -0.82
CA MET A 156 32.36 -3.53 -1.77
C MET A 156 31.33 -2.41 -2.01
N LEU A 157 30.90 -1.75 -0.95
CA LEU A 157 29.97 -0.61 -1.04
C LEU A 157 30.53 0.52 -1.91
N THR A 158 31.79 0.89 -1.65
CA THR A 158 32.49 1.96 -2.39
C THR A 158 32.56 1.61 -3.87
N HIS A 159 33.04 0.40 -4.20
CA HIS A 159 33.14 -0.06 -5.58
C HIS A 159 31.76 -0.02 -6.31
N LYS A 160 30.70 -0.48 -5.66
CA LYS A 160 29.33 -0.46 -6.25
C LYS A 160 28.82 0.96 -6.47
N ILE A 161 29.03 1.87 -5.53
CA ILE A 161 28.58 3.27 -5.65
C ILE A 161 29.35 3.99 -6.75
N GLU A 162 30.68 3.80 -6.85
CA GLU A 162 31.51 4.36 -7.92
C GLU A 162 31.02 3.89 -9.29
N ALA A 163 30.82 2.58 -9.47
CA ALA A 163 30.33 1.99 -10.72
C ALA A 163 28.93 2.52 -11.09
N ALA A 164 28.02 2.64 -10.12
CA ALA A 164 26.70 3.20 -10.37
C ALA A 164 26.76 4.68 -10.76
N LEU A 165 27.58 5.47 -10.06
CA LEU A 165 27.72 6.92 -10.29
C LEU A 165 28.43 7.24 -11.61
N GLU A 166 29.32 6.40 -12.10
CA GLU A 166 29.92 6.59 -13.41
C GLU A 166 28.85 6.78 -14.50
N PHE A 167 27.86 5.91 -14.56
CA PHE A 167 26.75 6.01 -15.51
C PHE A 167 25.76 7.11 -15.12
N LYS A 168 25.33 7.18 -13.85
CA LYS A 168 24.33 8.15 -13.38
C LYS A 168 24.78 9.59 -13.55
N ASN A 169 26.08 9.88 -13.32
CA ASN A 169 26.66 11.19 -13.54
C ASN A 169 26.67 11.59 -15.03
N GLN A 170 26.89 10.64 -15.97
CA GLN A 170 26.75 10.93 -17.41
C GLN A 170 25.31 11.41 -17.71
N VAL A 171 24.30 10.72 -17.18
CA VAL A 171 22.90 11.08 -17.35
C VAL A 171 22.60 12.46 -16.74
N LEU A 172 23.00 12.68 -15.50
CA LEU A 172 22.78 13.95 -14.79
C LEU A 172 23.45 15.12 -15.51
N VAL A 173 24.72 15.00 -15.88
CA VAL A 173 25.51 16.09 -16.47
C VAL A 173 25.13 16.30 -17.93
N LYS A 174 25.21 15.26 -18.77
CA LYS A 174 25.10 15.42 -20.24
C LYS A 174 23.67 15.53 -20.74
N ILE A 175 22.72 14.87 -20.07
CA ILE A 175 21.32 14.89 -20.51
C ILE A 175 20.54 15.98 -19.77
N TYR A 176 20.69 16.07 -18.47
CA TYR A 176 19.87 16.96 -17.65
C TYR A 176 20.55 18.25 -17.21
N ASN A 177 21.84 18.47 -17.58
CA ASN A 177 22.65 19.64 -17.20
C ASN A 177 22.60 19.90 -15.68
N ARG A 178 22.89 18.84 -14.89
CA ARG A 178 22.96 18.87 -13.42
C ARG A 178 24.40 18.60 -12.97
N LYS A 179 24.71 18.99 -11.74
CA LYS A 179 26.02 18.68 -11.15
C LYS A 179 26.17 17.17 -10.96
N ALA A 180 27.37 16.68 -11.20
CA ALA A 180 27.75 15.32 -10.81
C ALA A 180 27.71 15.17 -9.29
N LEU A 181 27.41 13.96 -8.83
CA LEU A 181 27.53 13.58 -7.42
C LEU A 181 28.92 12.97 -7.20
N ASP A 182 29.53 13.31 -6.08
CA ASP A 182 30.80 12.75 -5.66
C ASP A 182 30.59 11.41 -4.95
N ALA A 183 31.28 10.36 -5.39
CA ALA A 183 31.12 9.03 -4.85
C ALA A 183 31.57 8.93 -3.38
N GLY A 184 32.71 9.55 -3.05
CA GLY A 184 33.24 9.56 -1.69
C GLY A 184 32.27 10.17 -0.69
N HIS A 185 31.69 11.30 -1.02
CA HIS A 185 30.67 11.95 -0.17
C HIS A 185 29.41 11.07 -0.02
N VAL A 186 28.99 10.37 -1.08
CA VAL A 186 27.81 9.48 -1.00
C VAL A 186 28.10 8.27 -0.10
N VAL A 187 29.30 7.67 -0.21
CA VAL A 187 29.73 6.55 0.63
C VAL A 187 29.83 6.98 2.10
N GLU A 188 30.56 8.07 2.38
CA GLU A 188 30.74 8.57 3.74
C GLU A 188 29.41 8.86 4.43
N ALA A 189 28.52 9.59 3.75
CA ALA A 189 27.17 9.90 4.30
C ALA A 189 26.36 8.62 4.57
N LEU A 190 26.42 7.64 3.67
CA LEU A 190 25.69 6.38 3.86
C LEU A 190 26.25 5.55 5.01
N LEU A 191 27.58 5.43 5.13
CA LEU A 191 28.22 4.73 6.24
C LEU A 191 27.89 5.37 7.58
N GLN A 192 27.93 6.71 7.65
CA GLN A 192 27.53 7.43 8.85
C GLN A 192 26.08 7.13 9.24
N GLN A 193 25.14 7.14 8.29
CA GLN A 193 23.75 6.78 8.54
C GLN A 193 23.60 5.30 8.97
N ALA A 194 24.37 4.39 8.34
CA ALA A 194 24.33 2.96 8.61
C ALA A 194 24.68 2.60 10.06
N GLU A 195 25.56 3.36 10.72
CA GLU A 195 25.88 3.16 12.14
C GLU A 195 24.63 3.10 13.03
N SER A 196 23.61 3.86 12.70
CA SER A 196 22.38 3.92 13.48
C SER A 196 21.42 2.77 13.22
N PHE A 197 21.54 2.01 12.11
CA PHE A 197 20.62 0.94 11.79
C PHE A 197 21.29 -0.42 11.46
N LYS A 198 22.61 -0.50 11.31
CA LYS A 198 23.32 -1.75 10.92
C LYS A 198 23.05 -2.92 11.88
N HIS A 199 22.83 -2.65 13.16
CA HIS A 199 22.50 -3.67 14.17
C HIS A 199 21.11 -4.30 13.98
N ARG A 200 20.26 -3.72 13.13
CA ARG A 200 18.92 -4.22 12.77
C ARG A 200 18.92 -5.09 11.51
N ILE A 201 20.07 -5.21 10.83
CA ILE A 201 20.18 -5.97 9.57
C ILE A 201 20.15 -7.47 9.88
N ALA A 202 19.28 -8.21 9.18
CA ALA A 202 19.10 -9.64 9.41
C ALA A 202 18.75 -10.41 8.13
N ASP A 203 18.97 -11.73 8.12
CA ASP A 203 18.36 -12.62 7.13
C ASP A 203 16.91 -12.87 7.49
N THR A 204 16.08 -11.94 7.07
CA THR A 204 14.64 -11.94 7.37
C THR A 204 13.89 -13.10 6.73
N ARG A 205 14.40 -13.66 5.61
CA ARG A 205 13.79 -14.83 4.95
C ARG A 205 13.91 -16.05 5.86
N LEU A 206 15.09 -16.30 6.43
CA LEU A 206 15.30 -17.39 7.36
C LEU A 206 14.42 -17.23 8.61
N LEU A 207 14.39 -16.02 9.20
CA LEU A 207 13.60 -15.74 10.39
C LEU A 207 12.09 -15.98 10.17
N LEU A 208 11.55 -15.50 9.06
CA LEU A 208 10.13 -15.65 8.76
C LEU A 208 9.73 -17.10 8.46
N ASN A 209 10.57 -17.85 7.73
CA ASN A 209 10.28 -19.26 7.47
C ASN A 209 10.37 -20.08 8.76
N ASN A 210 11.35 -19.84 9.62
CA ASN A 210 11.45 -20.49 10.94
C ASN A 210 10.22 -20.14 11.82
N ALA A 211 9.76 -18.90 11.81
CA ALA A 211 8.54 -18.49 12.53
C ALA A 211 7.32 -19.26 12.06
N LEU A 212 7.13 -19.41 10.74
CA LEU A 212 6.03 -20.18 10.17
C LEU A 212 6.14 -21.70 10.48
N GLU A 213 7.34 -22.25 10.52
CA GLU A 213 7.60 -23.64 10.93
C GLU A 213 7.29 -23.84 12.41
N ALA A 214 7.62 -22.88 13.25
CA ALA A 214 7.26 -22.87 14.67
C ALA A 214 5.76 -22.64 14.93
N GLY A 215 4.96 -22.48 13.89
CA GLY A 215 3.52 -22.26 14.00
C GLY A 215 3.14 -20.82 14.39
N GLU A 216 4.00 -19.83 14.18
CA GLU A 216 3.70 -18.43 14.44
C GLU A 216 3.01 -17.78 13.24
N THR A 217 2.13 -16.81 13.50
CA THR A 217 1.42 -16.06 12.45
C THR A 217 2.25 -14.89 11.98
N VAL A 218 2.37 -14.75 10.65
CA VAL A 218 3.04 -13.64 9.98
C VAL A 218 2.02 -12.83 9.20
N LEU A 219 1.94 -11.52 9.46
CA LEU A 219 1.14 -10.57 8.71
C LEU A 219 2.02 -9.83 7.70
N LEU A 220 1.71 -9.96 6.41
CA LEU A 220 2.39 -9.28 5.31
C LEU A 220 1.59 -8.03 4.95
N GLU A 221 2.09 -6.87 5.35
CA GLU A 221 1.45 -5.57 5.16
C GLU A 221 1.82 -4.97 3.79
N GLY A 222 0.83 -4.85 2.90
CA GLY A 222 0.98 -4.19 1.60
C GLY A 222 0.84 -2.68 1.67
N SER A 223 1.54 -2.00 0.78
CA SER A 223 1.37 -0.58 0.47
C SER A 223 0.59 -0.41 -0.82
N GLN A 224 0.08 0.79 -1.11
CA GLN A 224 -0.68 1.09 -2.33
C GLN A 224 -1.90 0.16 -2.51
N GLY A 225 -2.27 -0.17 -3.74
CA GLY A 225 -3.39 -1.05 -4.04
C GLY A 225 -3.18 -1.81 -5.34
N THR A 226 -4.01 -2.81 -5.59
CA THR A 226 -3.92 -3.73 -6.74
C THR A 226 -3.86 -2.98 -8.08
N LEU A 227 -4.67 -1.93 -8.25
CA LEU A 227 -4.72 -1.17 -9.50
C LEU A 227 -3.51 -0.24 -9.69
N LEU A 228 -2.60 -0.17 -8.71
CA LEU A 228 -1.31 0.51 -8.79
C LEU A 228 -0.13 -0.46 -8.96
N ASP A 229 -0.37 -1.76 -9.10
CA ASP A 229 0.66 -2.77 -9.35
C ASP A 229 1.32 -2.53 -10.73
N VAL A 230 2.65 -2.67 -10.81
CA VAL A 230 3.39 -2.40 -12.05
C VAL A 230 3.01 -3.33 -13.19
N ASP A 231 2.60 -4.56 -12.89
CA ASP A 231 2.24 -5.58 -13.88
C ASP A 231 0.71 -5.67 -14.08
N HIS A 232 -0.06 -5.53 -13.00
CA HIS A 232 -1.51 -5.77 -12.98
C HIS A 232 -2.35 -4.51 -12.84
N GLY A 233 -1.73 -3.35 -12.66
CA GLY A 233 -2.42 -2.07 -12.47
C GLY A 233 -2.72 -1.33 -13.77
N THR A 234 -3.18 -0.10 -13.61
CA THR A 234 -3.53 0.82 -14.72
C THR A 234 -2.28 1.49 -15.31
N TYR A 235 -1.35 0.69 -15.83
CA TYR A 235 -0.09 1.16 -16.42
C TYR A 235 -0.33 2.22 -17.50
N PRO A 236 0.46 3.32 -17.58
CA PRO A 236 1.66 3.62 -16.76
C PRO A 236 1.38 4.34 -15.43
N TYR A 237 0.14 4.59 -15.06
CA TYR A 237 -0.25 5.30 -13.84
C TYR A 237 -0.29 4.34 -12.65
N VAL A 238 0.88 3.80 -12.31
CA VAL A 238 1.11 2.77 -11.30
C VAL A 238 2.32 3.12 -10.42
N THR A 239 2.52 2.37 -9.33
CA THR A 239 3.80 2.37 -8.60
C THR A 239 4.82 1.48 -9.32
N SER A 240 6.10 1.58 -8.95
CA SER A 240 7.17 0.75 -9.53
C SER A 240 7.37 -0.58 -8.80
N SER A 241 6.41 -1.00 -8.00
CA SER A 241 6.46 -2.23 -7.21
C SER A 241 5.21 -3.08 -7.39
N ASN A 242 5.20 -4.28 -6.80
CA ASN A 242 4.07 -5.21 -6.85
C ASN A 242 3.34 -5.24 -5.50
N PRO A 243 2.28 -4.42 -5.30
CA PRO A 243 1.44 -4.46 -4.09
C PRO A 243 0.50 -5.68 -4.03
N THR A 244 0.46 -6.51 -5.06
CA THR A 244 -0.35 -7.74 -5.11
C THR A 244 0.15 -8.83 -4.15
N ALA A 245 -0.68 -9.83 -3.87
CA ALA A 245 -0.34 -10.97 -3.01
C ALA A 245 0.86 -11.78 -3.55
N GLY A 246 1.02 -11.87 -4.88
CA GLY A 246 2.22 -12.44 -5.50
C GLY A 246 3.50 -11.67 -5.12
N GLY A 247 3.42 -10.33 -5.08
CA GLY A 247 4.50 -9.46 -4.63
C GLY A 247 4.87 -9.68 -3.17
N ALA A 248 3.90 -10.07 -2.32
CA ALA A 248 4.16 -10.37 -0.91
C ALA A 248 5.07 -11.59 -0.72
N ALA A 249 4.87 -12.66 -1.50
CA ALA A 249 5.76 -13.82 -1.48
C ALA A 249 7.20 -13.44 -1.87
N VAL A 250 7.36 -12.70 -2.97
CA VAL A 250 8.67 -12.26 -3.46
C VAL A 250 9.35 -11.30 -2.47
N GLY A 251 8.59 -10.31 -1.95
CA GLY A 251 9.13 -9.23 -1.12
C GLY A 251 9.38 -9.61 0.35
N SER A 252 8.93 -10.79 0.79
CA SER A 252 9.19 -11.32 2.13
C SER A 252 10.11 -12.55 2.14
N GLY A 253 10.23 -13.23 0.98
CA GLY A 253 10.95 -14.50 0.87
C GLY A 253 10.20 -15.69 1.46
N ILE A 254 8.88 -15.55 1.65
CA ILE A 254 7.99 -16.64 2.08
C ILE A 254 7.49 -17.38 0.84
N GLY A 255 7.51 -18.70 0.86
CA GLY A 255 6.97 -19.52 -0.23
C GLY A 255 5.47 -19.28 -0.44
N PRO A 256 4.98 -19.17 -1.69
CA PRO A 256 3.58 -18.79 -1.96
C PRO A 256 2.56 -19.77 -1.36
N THR A 257 2.89 -21.05 -1.21
CA THR A 257 2.02 -22.06 -0.60
C THR A 257 1.85 -21.93 0.92
N ARG A 258 2.67 -21.05 1.55
CA ARG A 258 2.55 -20.74 2.99
C ARG A 258 1.56 -19.60 3.24
N ILE A 259 1.17 -18.87 2.19
CA ILE A 259 0.14 -17.82 2.24
C ILE A 259 -1.22 -18.52 2.17
N THR A 260 -1.97 -18.48 3.27
CA THR A 260 -3.26 -19.17 3.39
C THR A 260 -4.44 -18.22 3.37
N THR A 261 -4.20 -16.95 3.65
CA THR A 261 -5.24 -15.92 3.68
C THR A 261 -4.76 -14.68 2.95
N VAL A 262 -5.58 -14.16 2.04
CA VAL A 262 -5.37 -12.87 1.40
C VAL A 262 -6.56 -11.98 1.77
N LEU A 263 -6.30 -10.99 2.62
CA LEU A 263 -7.27 -10.01 3.06
C LEU A 263 -7.21 -8.79 2.15
N GLY A 264 -8.23 -8.63 1.31
CA GLY A 264 -8.40 -7.45 0.46
C GLY A 264 -9.07 -6.32 1.23
N ILE A 265 -8.46 -5.14 1.26
CA ILE A 265 -9.10 -3.96 1.85
C ILE A 265 -9.85 -3.23 0.75
N LEU A 266 -11.16 -3.09 0.93
CA LEU A 266 -12.06 -2.32 0.09
C LEU A 266 -12.56 -1.10 0.86
N LYS A 267 -12.69 0.01 0.18
CA LYS A 267 -13.49 1.14 0.66
C LYS A 267 -14.90 1.02 0.09
N ALA A 268 -15.92 1.37 0.86
CA ALA A 268 -17.32 1.30 0.44
C ALA A 268 -17.68 2.22 -0.76
N TYR A 269 -16.72 3.03 -1.18
CA TYR A 269 -16.69 3.80 -2.44
C TYR A 269 -15.26 3.74 -2.98
N THR A 270 -14.97 4.39 -4.09
CA THR A 270 -13.64 4.33 -4.69
C THR A 270 -12.93 5.68 -4.60
N THR A 271 -11.62 5.64 -4.33
CA THR A 271 -10.78 6.85 -4.40
C THR A 271 -9.52 6.58 -5.20
N ARG A 272 -9.00 7.64 -5.86
CA ARG A 272 -7.74 7.59 -6.59
C ARG A 272 -6.93 8.87 -6.38
N VAL A 273 -5.63 8.73 -6.23
CA VAL A 273 -4.68 9.83 -6.27
C VAL A 273 -3.95 9.83 -7.61
N GLY A 274 -3.71 11.02 -8.17
CA GLY A 274 -2.94 11.17 -9.41
C GLY A 274 -3.76 10.97 -10.68
N SER A 275 -3.03 10.87 -11.79
CA SER A 275 -3.61 10.74 -13.12
C SER A 275 -4.01 9.29 -13.44
N GLY A 276 -4.65 9.10 -14.59
CA GLY A 276 -5.06 7.81 -15.10
C GLY A 276 -6.56 7.57 -15.05
N PRO A 277 -7.04 6.47 -15.67
CA PRO A 277 -8.46 6.16 -15.80
C PRO A 277 -9.13 5.90 -14.46
N PHE A 278 -10.36 6.39 -14.33
CA PHE A 278 -11.19 6.19 -13.16
C PHE A 278 -12.67 6.21 -13.61
N PRO A 279 -13.21 5.09 -14.12
CA PRO A 279 -14.51 5.06 -14.76
C PRO A 279 -15.67 5.58 -13.90
N THR A 280 -15.62 5.33 -12.58
CA THR A 280 -16.67 5.72 -11.65
C THR A 280 -16.46 7.09 -10.99
N GLU A 281 -15.48 7.89 -11.47
CA GLU A 281 -15.18 9.22 -10.90
C GLU A 281 -16.39 10.16 -10.96
N LEU A 282 -16.61 10.90 -9.88
CA LEU A 282 -17.71 11.85 -9.72
C LEU A 282 -17.20 13.29 -9.72
N PHE A 283 -17.88 14.13 -10.50
CA PHE A 283 -17.58 15.56 -10.63
C PHE A 283 -18.75 16.44 -10.12
N ASP A 284 -19.73 15.83 -9.46
CA ASP A 284 -20.94 16.40 -8.95
C ASP A 284 -20.94 16.59 -7.41
N GLU A 285 -22.10 16.91 -6.86
CA GLU A 285 -22.31 17.08 -5.42
C GLU A 285 -22.01 15.80 -4.62
N ASN A 286 -22.24 14.61 -5.21
CA ASN A 286 -21.93 13.34 -4.56
C ASN A 286 -20.40 13.17 -4.41
N GLY A 287 -19.63 13.53 -5.44
CA GLY A 287 -18.17 13.53 -5.37
C GLY A 287 -17.62 14.49 -4.30
N GLU A 288 -18.26 15.66 -4.15
CA GLU A 288 -17.96 16.62 -3.08
C GLU A 288 -18.32 16.06 -1.70
N TYR A 289 -19.48 15.43 -1.56
CA TYR A 289 -19.94 14.80 -0.34
C TYR A 289 -18.96 13.70 0.12
N LEU A 290 -18.63 12.75 -0.76
CA LEU A 290 -17.69 11.66 -0.45
C LEU A 290 -16.32 12.20 -0.02
N SER A 291 -15.85 13.25 -0.71
CA SER A 291 -14.56 13.86 -0.38
C SER A 291 -14.54 14.52 1.00
N LYS A 292 -15.57 15.29 1.33
CA LYS A 292 -15.66 16.04 2.60
C LYS A 292 -15.95 15.09 3.77
N THR A 293 -17.02 14.30 3.66
CA THR A 293 -17.47 13.38 4.73
C THR A 293 -16.45 12.28 4.96
N GLY A 294 -15.87 11.75 3.88
CA GLY A 294 -14.81 10.74 3.95
C GLY A 294 -13.43 11.27 4.36
N GLY A 295 -13.23 12.61 4.43
CA GLY A 295 -11.92 13.19 4.72
C GLY A 295 -10.87 12.81 3.68
N GLU A 296 -11.22 12.81 2.39
CA GLU A 296 -10.40 12.27 1.31
C GLU A 296 -9.31 13.25 0.87
N PHE A 297 -8.32 13.43 1.75
CA PHE A 297 -7.12 14.24 1.53
C PHE A 297 -5.87 13.42 1.81
N GLY A 298 -4.84 13.61 1.01
CA GLY A 298 -3.56 12.91 1.18
C GLY A 298 -2.84 13.38 2.45
N VAL A 299 -2.50 12.45 3.34
CA VAL A 299 -1.85 12.74 4.63
C VAL A 299 -0.54 13.50 4.45
N THR A 300 0.27 13.13 3.47
CA THR A 300 1.60 13.72 3.23
C THR A 300 1.55 15.01 2.42
N THR A 301 0.61 15.14 1.49
CA THR A 301 0.58 16.24 0.51
C THR A 301 -0.61 17.19 0.68
N GLY A 302 -1.58 16.84 1.51
CA GLY A 302 -2.86 17.55 1.63
C GLY A 302 -3.70 17.55 0.34
N ARG A 303 -3.26 16.85 -0.70
CA ARG A 303 -3.93 16.82 -2.00
C ARG A 303 -5.25 16.07 -1.89
N ARG A 304 -6.32 16.67 -2.43
CA ARG A 304 -7.62 16.03 -2.53
C ARG A 304 -7.54 14.75 -3.38
N ARG A 305 -8.16 13.67 -2.91
CA ARG A 305 -8.35 12.45 -3.68
C ARG A 305 -9.55 12.60 -4.62
N ARG A 306 -9.45 12.02 -5.80
CA ARG A 306 -10.57 11.83 -6.71
C ARG A 306 -11.50 10.80 -6.10
N CYS A 307 -12.81 11.02 -6.10
CA CYS A 307 -13.81 10.14 -5.49
C CYS A 307 -14.78 9.62 -6.56
N GLY A 308 -15.25 8.40 -6.38
CA GLY A 308 -16.22 7.76 -7.27
C GLY A 308 -17.01 6.68 -6.54
N TRP A 309 -18.08 6.19 -7.16
CA TRP A 309 -18.85 5.09 -6.61
C TRP A 309 -18.04 3.79 -6.55
N PHE A 310 -18.54 2.85 -5.74
CA PHE A 310 -17.92 1.52 -5.65
C PHE A 310 -17.91 0.84 -7.02
N ASP A 311 -16.79 0.21 -7.34
CA ASP A 311 -16.55 -0.43 -8.62
C ASP A 311 -16.37 -1.94 -8.45
N ALA A 312 -17.42 -2.69 -8.77
CA ALA A 312 -17.40 -4.14 -8.63
C ALA A 312 -16.54 -4.83 -9.72
N VAL A 313 -16.31 -4.19 -10.87
CA VAL A 313 -15.37 -4.70 -11.89
C VAL A 313 -13.96 -4.72 -11.32
N VAL A 314 -13.58 -3.64 -10.64
CA VAL A 314 -12.29 -3.52 -9.94
C VAL A 314 -12.19 -4.55 -8.81
N ALA A 315 -13.24 -4.71 -8.00
CA ALA A 315 -13.24 -5.68 -6.89
C ALA A 315 -13.07 -7.12 -7.40
N ARG A 316 -13.83 -7.54 -8.42
CA ARG A 316 -13.69 -8.86 -9.05
C ARG A 316 -12.30 -9.09 -9.64
N TYR A 317 -11.77 -8.09 -10.33
CA TYR A 317 -10.42 -8.15 -10.88
C TYR A 317 -9.38 -8.34 -9.76
N ALA A 318 -9.47 -7.54 -8.69
CA ALA A 318 -8.59 -7.66 -7.55
C ALA A 318 -8.70 -9.03 -6.87
N THR A 319 -9.92 -9.57 -6.70
CA THR A 319 -10.13 -10.91 -6.17
C THR A 319 -9.37 -11.96 -6.97
N ARG A 320 -9.50 -11.92 -8.29
CA ARG A 320 -8.89 -12.88 -9.21
C ARG A 320 -7.36 -12.79 -9.19
N VAL A 321 -6.81 -11.59 -9.31
CA VAL A 321 -5.36 -11.38 -9.41
C VAL A 321 -4.64 -11.74 -8.11
N ASN A 322 -5.28 -11.49 -6.97
CA ASN A 322 -4.67 -11.72 -5.65
C ASN A 322 -5.08 -13.05 -5.01
N GLY A 323 -6.11 -13.72 -5.50
CA GLY A 323 -6.71 -14.84 -4.79
C GLY A 323 -7.31 -14.40 -3.45
N ILE A 324 -8.00 -13.25 -3.43
CA ILE A 324 -8.58 -12.69 -2.21
C ILE A 324 -9.54 -13.71 -1.60
N THR A 325 -9.34 -14.00 -0.33
CA THR A 325 -10.13 -14.96 0.42
C THR A 325 -11.16 -14.30 1.32
N ASP A 326 -10.87 -13.11 1.76
CA ASP A 326 -11.71 -12.28 2.62
C ASP A 326 -11.54 -10.80 2.28
N TYR A 327 -12.58 -10.02 2.53
CA TYR A 327 -12.53 -8.57 2.46
C TYR A 327 -12.67 -7.92 3.83
N PHE A 328 -12.02 -6.78 3.99
CA PHE A 328 -12.32 -5.79 5.00
C PHE A 328 -12.89 -4.56 4.30
N LEU A 329 -14.16 -4.31 4.48
CA LEU A 329 -14.84 -3.13 3.96
C LEU A 329 -14.67 -1.95 4.92
N THR A 330 -14.14 -0.84 4.44
CA THR A 330 -13.91 0.39 5.24
C THR A 330 -14.86 1.50 4.81
N LYS A 331 -15.06 2.49 5.68
CA LYS A 331 -15.78 3.73 5.34
C LYS A 331 -17.26 3.52 4.97
N LEU A 332 -17.92 2.50 5.50
CA LEU A 332 -19.36 2.30 5.28
C LEU A 332 -20.19 3.44 5.89
N ASP A 333 -19.74 3.98 7.02
CA ASP A 333 -20.30 5.14 7.71
C ASP A 333 -20.43 6.40 6.83
N VAL A 334 -19.52 6.58 5.90
CA VAL A 334 -19.50 7.74 4.98
C VAL A 334 -20.76 7.78 4.09
N LEU A 335 -21.38 6.62 3.83
CA LEU A 335 -22.55 6.52 2.96
C LEU A 335 -23.88 6.73 3.68
N SER A 336 -23.87 6.93 5.00
CA SER A 336 -25.07 6.95 5.88
C SER A 336 -26.12 8.02 5.58
N SER A 337 -25.78 9.07 4.84
CA SER A 337 -26.72 10.17 4.53
C SER A 337 -27.11 10.24 3.06
N LEU A 338 -26.95 9.14 2.33
CA LEU A 338 -27.32 9.07 0.92
C LEU A 338 -28.69 8.39 0.75
N GLU A 339 -29.50 8.92 -0.17
CA GLU A 339 -30.79 8.31 -0.51
C GLU A 339 -30.61 7.06 -1.36
N THR A 340 -29.65 7.10 -2.27
CA THR A 340 -29.30 6.02 -3.18
C THR A 340 -27.79 5.87 -3.20
N VAL A 341 -27.31 4.64 -3.23
CA VAL A 341 -25.88 4.30 -3.32
C VAL A 341 -25.65 3.46 -4.59
N PRO A 342 -25.24 4.08 -5.69
CA PRO A 342 -24.93 3.38 -6.93
C PRO A 342 -23.68 2.49 -6.79
N VAL A 343 -23.74 1.30 -7.39
CA VAL A 343 -22.64 0.34 -7.50
C VAL A 343 -22.38 0.08 -8.97
N CYS A 344 -21.15 0.29 -9.44
CA CYS A 344 -20.77 -0.04 -10.80
C CYS A 344 -20.65 -1.56 -10.94
N VAL A 345 -21.52 -2.19 -11.72
CA VAL A 345 -21.59 -3.63 -11.92
C VAL A 345 -20.91 -4.08 -13.23
N GLY A 346 -20.67 -3.17 -14.14
CA GLY A 346 -20.03 -3.40 -15.43
C GLY A 346 -19.66 -2.09 -16.11
N TYR A 347 -19.06 -2.21 -17.30
CA TYR A 347 -18.72 -1.09 -18.16
C TYR A 347 -19.34 -1.24 -19.53
N ARG A 348 -19.64 -0.11 -20.19
CA ARG A 348 -19.90 -0.04 -21.62
C ARG A 348 -18.67 0.54 -22.30
N VAL A 349 -18.05 -0.25 -23.18
CA VAL A 349 -16.85 0.14 -23.93
C VAL A 349 -17.15 0.00 -25.43
N ASP A 350 -17.06 1.09 -26.17
CA ASP A 350 -17.38 1.14 -27.61
C ASP A 350 -18.73 0.47 -27.94
N GLY A 351 -19.76 0.73 -27.10
CA GLY A 351 -21.11 0.21 -27.25
C GLY A 351 -21.34 -1.24 -26.79
N LYS A 352 -20.32 -1.93 -26.31
CA LYS A 352 -20.42 -3.29 -25.77
C LYS A 352 -20.35 -3.28 -24.26
N GLU A 353 -21.23 -4.03 -23.61
CA GLU A 353 -21.22 -4.20 -22.18
C GLU A 353 -20.30 -5.34 -21.75
N THR A 354 -19.57 -5.12 -20.67
CA THR A 354 -18.66 -6.11 -20.07
C THR A 354 -18.67 -5.97 -18.56
N SER A 355 -18.56 -7.10 -17.86
CA SER A 355 -18.32 -7.16 -16.43
C SER A 355 -16.84 -7.38 -16.07
N GLU A 356 -15.98 -7.48 -17.10
CA GLU A 356 -14.56 -7.70 -16.95
C GLU A 356 -13.75 -6.41 -17.12
N MET A 357 -12.57 -6.37 -16.48
CA MET A 357 -11.62 -5.26 -16.64
C MET A 357 -11.20 -5.14 -18.11
N PRO A 358 -11.33 -3.96 -18.75
CA PRO A 358 -10.84 -3.74 -20.10
C PRO A 358 -9.36 -4.07 -20.24
N MET A 359 -8.99 -4.70 -21.36
CA MET A 359 -7.63 -5.18 -21.58
C MET A 359 -6.64 -4.03 -21.81
N THR A 360 -7.09 -2.95 -22.46
CA THR A 360 -6.22 -1.82 -22.80
C THR A 360 -6.57 -0.59 -21.96
N GLN A 361 -5.55 0.24 -21.71
CA GLN A 361 -5.76 1.51 -21.04
C GLN A 361 -6.71 2.44 -21.82
N THR A 362 -6.65 2.39 -23.15
CA THR A 362 -7.53 3.20 -24.01
C THR A 362 -9.01 2.81 -23.83
N GLU A 363 -9.28 1.52 -23.73
CA GLU A 363 -10.63 1.03 -23.43
C GLU A 363 -11.08 1.45 -22.04
N LEU A 364 -10.20 1.30 -21.04
CA LEU A 364 -10.53 1.71 -19.66
C LEU A 364 -10.77 3.22 -19.53
N HIS A 365 -10.08 4.05 -20.32
CA HIS A 365 -10.35 5.50 -20.37
C HIS A 365 -11.69 5.85 -21.01
N ARG A 366 -12.20 4.99 -21.90
CA ARG A 366 -13.49 5.17 -22.57
C ARG A 366 -14.61 4.38 -21.92
N ALA A 367 -14.30 3.64 -20.87
CA ALA A 367 -15.28 2.85 -20.14
C ALA A 367 -16.31 3.73 -19.46
N GLU A 368 -17.58 3.56 -19.82
CA GLU A 368 -18.72 4.18 -19.17
C GLU A 368 -19.27 3.20 -18.13
N PRO A 369 -19.39 3.60 -16.85
CA PRO A 369 -19.89 2.70 -15.81
C PRO A 369 -21.35 2.38 -15.99
N ILE A 370 -21.72 1.12 -15.75
CA ILE A 370 -23.12 0.66 -15.67
C ILE A 370 -23.42 0.49 -14.20
N TYR A 371 -24.39 1.25 -13.71
CA TYR A 371 -24.75 1.28 -12.30
C TYR A 371 -25.99 0.44 -11.99
N GLU A 372 -25.93 -0.25 -10.86
CA GLU A 372 -27.06 -0.76 -10.10
C GLU A 372 -27.30 0.20 -8.94
N GLU A 373 -28.51 0.74 -8.83
CA GLU A 373 -28.87 1.65 -7.75
C GLU A 373 -29.40 0.86 -6.55
N LEU A 374 -28.69 0.97 -5.42
CA LEU A 374 -29.14 0.38 -4.16
C LEU A 374 -29.73 1.46 -3.24
N PRO A 375 -30.76 1.13 -2.46
CA PRO A 375 -31.35 2.08 -1.53
C PRO A 375 -30.36 2.43 -0.42
N GLY A 376 -30.18 3.71 -0.15
CA GLY A 376 -29.37 4.20 0.94
C GLY A 376 -30.06 4.11 2.30
N TRP A 377 -29.33 4.42 3.34
CA TRP A 377 -29.83 4.47 4.73
C TRP A 377 -29.51 5.83 5.36
N TRP A 378 -30.44 6.33 6.18
CA TRP A 378 -30.34 7.64 6.82
C TRP A 378 -29.98 7.53 8.31
N GLU A 379 -29.41 6.41 8.70
CA GLU A 379 -29.09 6.10 10.09
C GLU A 379 -27.58 6.16 10.30
N ASP A 380 -27.17 6.79 11.42
CA ASP A 380 -25.78 6.72 11.86
C ASP A 380 -25.46 5.29 12.31
N ILE A 381 -24.45 4.69 11.71
CA ILE A 381 -24.03 3.31 11.99
C ILE A 381 -22.75 3.25 12.84
N SER A 382 -22.24 4.37 13.31
CA SER A 382 -20.95 4.46 14.03
C SER A 382 -20.93 3.66 15.34
N GLU A 383 -22.10 3.41 15.93
CA GLU A 383 -22.25 2.63 17.17
C GLU A 383 -22.60 1.15 16.93
N ALA A 384 -22.74 0.71 15.67
CA ALA A 384 -22.95 -0.69 15.35
C ALA A 384 -21.70 -1.54 15.71
N ARG A 385 -21.90 -2.67 16.38
CA ARG A 385 -20.81 -3.58 16.79
C ARG A 385 -20.99 -4.98 16.21
N GLU A 386 -22.25 -5.37 15.93
CA GLU A 386 -22.61 -6.62 15.29
C GLU A 386 -23.23 -6.35 13.93
N PHE A 387 -23.22 -7.33 13.03
CA PHE A 387 -23.77 -7.18 11.68
C PHE A 387 -25.27 -6.86 11.70
N ASP A 388 -25.99 -7.41 12.67
CA ASP A 388 -27.43 -7.20 12.82
C ASP A 388 -27.80 -5.84 13.39
N ASP A 389 -26.84 -5.10 13.97
CA ASP A 389 -27.05 -3.70 14.40
C ASP A 389 -27.16 -2.75 13.19
N LEU A 390 -26.68 -3.18 12.02
CA LEU A 390 -26.76 -2.35 10.82
C LEU A 390 -28.22 -2.29 10.32
N PRO A 391 -28.66 -1.12 9.81
CA PRO A 391 -29.93 -1.02 9.07
C PRO A 391 -30.02 -2.07 7.95
N ALA A 392 -31.21 -2.58 7.68
CA ALA A 392 -31.42 -3.61 6.66
C ALA A 392 -30.81 -3.25 5.31
N LYS A 393 -31.00 -2.00 4.86
CA LYS A 393 -30.42 -1.49 3.60
C LYS A 393 -28.88 -1.49 3.60
N ALA A 394 -28.26 -1.17 4.74
CA ALA A 394 -26.80 -1.22 4.87
C ALA A 394 -26.27 -2.67 4.82
N ARG A 395 -26.99 -3.61 5.44
CA ARG A 395 -26.71 -5.04 5.35
C ARG A 395 -26.83 -5.54 3.89
N ASP A 396 -27.91 -5.18 3.22
CA ASP A 396 -28.16 -5.54 1.82
C ASP A 396 -27.04 -5.01 0.92
N TYR A 397 -26.59 -3.76 1.15
CA TYR A 397 -25.46 -3.17 0.45
C TYR A 397 -24.19 -4.03 0.66
N VAL A 398 -23.83 -4.34 1.89
CA VAL A 398 -22.65 -5.17 2.20
C VAL A 398 -22.73 -6.53 1.54
N LEU A 399 -23.87 -7.23 1.62
CA LEU A 399 -24.09 -8.55 1.02
C LEU A 399 -24.01 -8.48 -0.52
N ARG A 400 -24.51 -7.39 -1.11
CA ARG A 400 -24.41 -7.19 -2.56
C ARG A 400 -22.97 -6.96 -3.00
N LEU A 401 -22.16 -6.20 -2.24
CA LEU A 401 -20.74 -6.03 -2.53
C LEU A 401 -19.97 -7.36 -2.38
N GLU A 402 -20.33 -8.18 -1.41
CA GLU A 402 -19.75 -9.52 -1.20
C GLU A 402 -20.02 -10.42 -2.42
N GLU A 403 -21.25 -10.46 -2.89
CA GLU A 403 -21.64 -11.20 -4.09
C GLU A 403 -20.89 -10.71 -5.34
N LEU A 404 -20.90 -9.40 -5.57
CA LEU A 404 -20.28 -8.79 -6.74
C LEU A 404 -18.74 -8.87 -6.72
N GLY A 405 -18.12 -8.79 -5.55
CA GLY A 405 -16.67 -8.87 -5.36
C GLY A 405 -16.12 -10.28 -5.39
N GLY A 406 -16.97 -11.29 -5.13
CA GLY A 406 -16.61 -12.72 -5.20
C GLY A 406 -15.78 -13.23 -4.01
N ALA A 407 -15.78 -12.52 -2.86
CA ALA A 407 -15.17 -12.99 -1.62
C ALA A 407 -15.94 -12.45 -0.40
N HIS A 408 -15.89 -13.18 0.72
CA HIS A 408 -16.62 -12.84 1.93
C HIS A 408 -16.10 -11.54 2.58
N ILE A 409 -17.01 -10.64 2.98
CA ILE A 409 -16.67 -9.45 3.76
C ILE A 409 -16.63 -9.81 5.24
N SER A 410 -15.44 -10.11 5.74
CA SER A 410 -15.20 -10.61 7.10
C SER A 410 -15.17 -9.50 8.16
N CYS A 411 -14.80 -8.29 7.77
CA CYS A 411 -14.76 -7.13 8.66
C CYS A 411 -15.39 -5.90 7.99
N ILE A 412 -16.08 -5.07 8.77
CA ILE A 412 -16.74 -3.85 8.29
C ILE A 412 -16.37 -2.69 9.21
N GLY A 413 -15.74 -1.65 8.66
CA GLY A 413 -15.45 -0.40 9.35
C GLY A 413 -16.63 0.56 9.28
N VAL A 414 -17.16 0.92 10.43
CA VAL A 414 -18.29 1.84 10.63
C VAL A 414 -17.88 3.17 11.26
N GLY A 415 -16.61 3.48 11.24
CA GLY A 415 -16.00 4.70 11.75
C GLY A 415 -14.47 4.61 11.77
N PRO A 416 -13.73 5.65 12.21
CA PRO A 416 -12.27 5.70 12.19
C PRO A 416 -11.61 4.84 13.29
N GLY A 417 -12.26 4.65 14.46
CA GLY A 417 -11.69 3.94 15.61
C GLY A 417 -11.59 2.43 15.41
N ARG A 418 -10.69 1.79 16.16
CA ARG A 418 -10.51 0.32 16.14
C ARG A 418 -11.81 -0.39 16.55
N GLU A 419 -12.46 0.09 17.62
CA GLU A 419 -13.72 -0.42 18.16
C GLU A 419 -14.91 -0.25 17.20
N GLN A 420 -14.80 0.66 16.24
CA GLN A 420 -15.79 0.88 15.19
C GLN A 420 -15.58 -0.09 14.01
N THR A 421 -15.42 -1.37 14.36
CA THR A 421 -15.24 -2.45 13.37
C THR A 421 -16.11 -3.64 13.77
N ILE A 422 -17.03 -4.00 12.90
CA ILE A 422 -17.82 -5.21 13.00
C ILE A 422 -17.00 -6.37 12.46
N VAL A 423 -16.82 -7.42 13.25
CA VAL A 423 -16.10 -8.65 12.86
C VAL A 423 -17.10 -9.76 12.64
N ARG A 424 -17.40 -10.08 11.36
CA ARG A 424 -18.30 -11.17 10.98
C ARG A 424 -17.59 -12.53 10.98
N ARG A 425 -16.25 -12.50 10.72
CA ARG A 425 -15.41 -13.69 10.68
C ARG A 425 -13.99 -13.35 11.12
N ASP A 426 -13.43 -14.20 11.95
CA ASP A 426 -12.03 -14.05 12.36
C ASP A 426 -11.09 -14.53 11.25
N VAL A 427 -10.41 -13.57 10.59
CA VAL A 427 -9.48 -13.82 9.48
C VAL A 427 -8.17 -14.47 9.94
N LEU A 428 -7.87 -14.46 11.26
CA LEU A 428 -6.70 -15.12 11.85
C LEU A 428 -6.99 -16.57 12.26
N ALA A 429 -8.25 -16.97 12.31
CA ALA A 429 -8.62 -18.36 12.59
C ALA A 429 -8.13 -19.28 11.48
N ALA A 430 -7.65 -20.47 11.86
CA ALA A 430 -7.29 -21.50 10.88
C ALA A 430 -8.50 -21.82 10.01
N ARG A 431 -8.29 -21.85 8.70
CA ARG A 431 -9.30 -22.36 7.78
C ARG A 431 -9.34 -23.87 7.87
N PRO A 432 -10.53 -24.48 7.87
CA PRO A 432 -10.68 -25.93 7.90
C PRO A 432 -10.07 -26.59 6.65
#